data_16c310a931ca28f0137a527d5509cacd
#
_entry.id   16c310a931ca28f0137a527d5509cacd
#
_cell.length_a   1.000
_cell.length_b   1.000
_cell.length_c   1.000
_cell.angle_alpha   90.00
_cell.angle_beta   90.00
_cell.angle_gamma   90.00
#
_symmetry.space_group_name_H-M   'P 1'
#
loop_
_entity.id
_entity.type
_entity.pdbx_description
1 polymer ?
#
loop_
_entity_poly.entity_id
_entity_poly.type
_entity_poly.pdbx_seq_one_letter_code
_entity_poly.pdbx_strand_id
1 'polypeptide(L)'
;MKNTIKYFGVLALSLGLLGSCETVDFGNENLNPNQPSKASTAALLTSALRSLPSHVSEVNGNMWVQYISQVTYTEESRYSTTQWSYDGWYSGGLKDLQEIIDLNTLDAVAYSGGGTSANQIAVAKILKAYYFQFMTDTWGMVPFNEALLGVDNITPAFDTQEAIYTAGFSLLDEALSSMNNSGTLNGDILFNGDMSKWAKFANTLKLTMAMRIADANESLAKTKYTEAITGAIGSVSENIEYPYLSEDTNDNPWQDRFETREDYALSDIRSNRMDIFLFSQCRFFIGVSSGP
;
A
#
# COMPACT_ATOMS: atom_id res chain seq x y z
N MET A 1 -29.46 -64.78 -24.56
CA MET A 1 -29.35 -63.80 -25.63
C MET A 1 -30.09 -62.46 -25.36
N LYS A 2 -31.35 -62.43 -24.92
CA LYS A 2 -32.10 -61.17 -24.70
C LYS A 2 -31.53 -60.26 -23.56
N ASN A 3 -30.94 -60.85 -22.52
CA ASN A 3 -30.38 -60.02 -21.40
C ASN A 3 -28.99 -59.50 -21.69
N THR A 4 -28.21 -60.21 -22.48
CA THR A 4 -26.83 -59.73 -22.88
C THR A 4 -26.88 -58.47 -23.74
N ILE A 5 -27.90 -58.36 -24.61
CA ILE A 5 -28.10 -57.18 -25.47
C ILE A 5 -28.49 -55.94 -24.64
N LYS A 6 -29.28 -56.15 -23.56
CA LYS A 6 -29.64 -55.04 -22.65
C LYS A 6 -28.43 -54.47 -21.91
N TYR A 7 -27.53 -55.32 -21.44
CA TYR A 7 -26.32 -54.86 -20.75
C TYR A 7 -25.32 -54.18 -21.69
N PHE A 8 -25.23 -54.67 -22.95
CA PHE A 8 -24.43 -54.00 -23.98
C PHE A 8 -25.00 -52.62 -24.34
N GLY A 9 -26.30 -52.46 -24.39
CA GLY A 9 -26.96 -51.17 -24.66
C GLY A 9 -26.73 -50.17 -23.53
N VAL A 10 -26.82 -50.61 -22.27
CA VAL A 10 -26.55 -49.74 -21.09
C VAL A 10 -25.09 -49.35 -21.02
N LEU A 11 -24.17 -50.28 -21.32
CA LEU A 11 -22.73 -50.01 -21.33
C LEU A 11 -22.36 -49.01 -22.44
N ALA A 12 -22.93 -49.14 -23.64
CA ALA A 12 -22.69 -48.23 -24.75
C ALA A 12 -23.27 -46.83 -24.45
N LEU A 13 -24.42 -46.75 -23.78
CA LEU A 13 -25.01 -45.47 -23.36
C LEU A 13 -24.19 -44.79 -22.27
N SER A 14 -23.64 -45.54 -21.32
CA SER A 14 -22.77 -44.99 -20.26
C SER A 14 -21.41 -44.52 -20.79
N LEU A 15 -20.81 -45.21 -21.78
CA LEU A 15 -19.61 -44.75 -22.45
C LEU A 15 -19.83 -43.47 -23.29
N GLY A 16 -21.02 -43.32 -23.89
CA GLY A 16 -21.38 -42.11 -24.64
C GLY A 16 -21.54 -40.87 -23.76
N LEU A 17 -21.94 -41.06 -22.48
CA LEU A 17 -22.07 -39.97 -21.52
C LEU A 17 -20.74 -39.52 -20.94
N LEU A 18 -19.68 -40.33 -20.97
CA LEU A 18 -18.34 -39.98 -20.50
C LEU A 18 -17.56 -39.12 -21.51
N GLY A 19 -17.94 -39.07 -22.76
CA GLY A 19 -17.36 -38.20 -23.78
C GLY A 19 -17.95 -36.80 -23.83
N SER A 20 -18.95 -36.47 -22.99
CA SER A 20 -19.60 -35.14 -23.00
C SER A 20 -18.88 -34.07 -22.18
N CYS A 21 -17.71 -34.36 -21.62
CA CYS A 21 -16.91 -33.40 -20.87
C CYS A 21 -15.74 -32.85 -21.68
N GLU A 22 -15.80 -32.81 -23.01
CA GLU A 22 -14.93 -31.89 -23.74
C GLU A 22 -15.41 -30.47 -23.41
N THR A 23 -14.60 -29.76 -22.70
CA THR A 23 -14.79 -28.31 -22.54
C THR A 23 -14.81 -27.72 -23.93
N VAL A 24 -15.99 -27.28 -24.36
CA VAL A 24 -16.12 -26.57 -25.63
C VAL A 24 -15.22 -25.34 -25.51
N ASP A 25 -14.16 -25.32 -26.31
CA ASP A 25 -13.35 -24.13 -26.43
C ASP A 25 -14.18 -23.08 -27.20
N PHE A 26 -14.67 -22.10 -26.48
CA PHE A 26 -15.43 -20.98 -27.04
C PHE A 26 -14.50 -19.95 -27.70
N GLY A 27 -13.22 -20.28 -27.88
CA GLY A 27 -12.24 -19.36 -28.45
C GLY A 27 -12.11 -18.09 -27.59
N ASN A 28 -12.17 -16.92 -28.21
CA ASN A 28 -12.00 -15.62 -27.57
C ASN A 28 -13.32 -14.97 -27.11
N GLU A 29 -14.45 -15.67 -27.16
CA GLU A 29 -15.77 -15.12 -26.81
C GLU A 29 -15.83 -14.58 -25.36
N ASN A 30 -15.02 -15.14 -24.46
CA ASN A 30 -14.92 -14.70 -23.06
C ASN A 30 -13.85 -13.64 -22.82
N LEU A 31 -13.11 -13.24 -23.85
CA LEU A 31 -12.13 -12.15 -23.74
C LEU A 31 -12.84 -10.83 -24.02
N ASN A 32 -12.87 -9.95 -23.01
CA ASN A 32 -13.37 -8.60 -23.21
C ASN A 32 -12.37 -7.82 -24.09
N PRO A 33 -12.70 -7.43 -25.33
CA PRO A 33 -11.78 -6.73 -26.22
C PRO A 33 -11.42 -5.33 -25.72
N ASN A 34 -12.17 -4.80 -24.73
CA ASN A 34 -11.91 -3.51 -24.10
C ASN A 34 -11.05 -3.62 -22.83
N GLN A 35 -10.71 -4.82 -22.40
CA GLN A 35 -9.74 -5.00 -21.31
C GLN A 35 -8.32 -5.02 -21.87
N PRO A 36 -7.38 -4.29 -21.22
CA PRO A 36 -5.98 -4.36 -21.60
C PRO A 36 -5.47 -5.80 -21.45
N SER A 37 -4.81 -6.32 -22.48
CA SER A 37 -4.21 -7.67 -22.49
C SER A 37 -2.97 -7.79 -21.58
N LYS A 38 -2.42 -6.64 -21.14
CA LYS A 38 -1.29 -6.56 -20.22
C LYS A 38 -1.58 -5.54 -19.12
N ALA A 39 -1.12 -5.82 -17.91
CA ALA A 39 -1.18 -4.86 -16.82
C ALA A 39 -0.36 -3.61 -17.15
N SER A 40 -0.92 -2.43 -16.87
CA SER A 40 -0.19 -1.16 -16.97
C SER A 40 0.49 -0.86 -15.65
N THR A 41 1.81 -0.90 -15.59
CA THR A 41 2.55 -0.58 -14.37
C THR A 41 2.35 0.87 -13.91
N ALA A 42 2.08 1.79 -14.84
CA ALA A 42 1.66 3.16 -14.49
C ALA A 42 0.30 3.18 -13.76
N ALA A 43 -0.67 2.39 -14.22
CA ALA A 43 -1.97 2.29 -13.57
C ALA A 43 -1.87 1.60 -12.19
N LEU A 44 -1.04 0.57 -12.06
CA LEU A 44 -0.75 -0.07 -10.78
C LEU A 44 -0.12 0.91 -9.79
N LEU A 45 0.84 1.74 -10.22
CA LEU A 45 1.42 2.78 -9.38
C LEU A 45 0.37 3.80 -8.93
N THR A 46 -0.47 4.27 -9.86
CA THR A 46 -1.57 5.20 -9.52
C THR A 46 -2.53 4.56 -8.51
N SER A 47 -2.88 3.28 -8.68
CA SER A 47 -3.73 2.53 -7.76
C SER A 47 -3.10 2.44 -6.36
N ALA A 48 -1.83 2.07 -6.29
CA ALA A 48 -1.10 2.02 -5.02
C ALA A 48 -1.06 3.41 -4.34
N LEU A 49 -0.77 4.48 -5.08
CA LEU A 49 -0.74 5.84 -4.54
C LEU A 49 -2.11 6.31 -4.06
N ARG A 50 -3.20 5.92 -4.72
CA ARG A 50 -4.57 6.22 -4.27
C ARG A 50 -4.96 5.56 -2.94
N SER A 51 -4.23 4.57 -2.51
CA SER A 51 -4.43 3.96 -1.19
C SER A 51 -3.78 4.77 -0.05
N LEU A 52 -2.85 5.70 -0.33
CA LEU A 52 -2.16 6.51 0.69
C LEU A 52 -3.10 7.31 1.60
N PRO A 53 -4.17 7.98 1.10
CA PRO A 53 -5.09 8.72 1.94
C PRO A 53 -5.70 7.92 3.09
N SER A 54 -6.02 6.65 2.88
CA SER A 54 -6.56 5.79 3.93
C SER A 54 -5.58 5.54 5.07
N HIS A 55 -4.27 5.57 4.81
CA HIS A 55 -3.22 5.43 5.81
C HIS A 55 -3.08 6.68 6.67
N VAL A 56 -2.98 7.85 6.04
CA VAL A 56 -2.77 9.11 6.76
C VAL A 56 -4.02 9.62 7.46
N SER A 57 -5.19 9.10 7.08
CA SER A 57 -6.48 9.48 7.66
C SER A 57 -7.04 8.42 8.61
N GLU A 58 -6.21 7.49 9.09
CA GLU A 58 -6.64 6.43 10.01
C GLU A 58 -7.20 7.02 11.31
N VAL A 59 -8.42 6.60 11.66
CA VAL A 59 -9.14 7.16 12.80
C VAL A 59 -8.84 6.48 14.12
N ASN A 60 -8.58 5.14 14.11
CA ASN A 60 -8.43 4.38 15.35
C ASN A 60 -7.26 4.87 16.20
N GLY A 61 -6.09 5.05 15.61
CA GLY A 61 -4.94 5.59 16.31
C GLY A 61 -5.21 6.99 16.89
N ASN A 62 -5.89 7.85 16.13
CA ASN A 62 -6.26 9.19 16.58
C ASN A 62 -7.26 9.18 17.74
N MET A 63 -8.21 8.23 17.76
CA MET A 63 -9.14 8.05 18.87
C MET A 63 -8.45 7.51 20.12
N TRP A 64 -7.55 6.53 19.97
CA TRP A 64 -6.88 5.92 21.12
C TRP A 64 -5.89 6.85 21.81
N VAL A 65 -5.26 7.76 21.09
CA VAL A 65 -4.44 8.83 21.68
C VAL A 65 -5.28 10.06 22.06
N GLN A 66 -6.60 9.98 21.92
CA GLN A 66 -7.55 11.04 22.29
C GLN A 66 -7.33 12.37 21.55
N TYR A 67 -6.89 12.30 20.30
CA TYR A 67 -6.84 13.48 19.43
C TYR A 67 -8.23 13.87 18.93
N ILE A 68 -9.04 12.84 18.64
CA ILE A 68 -10.44 12.98 18.27
C ILE A 68 -11.30 12.08 19.17
N SER A 69 -12.57 12.34 19.24
CA SER A 69 -13.58 11.54 19.92
C SER A 69 -14.78 11.32 19.01
N GLN A 70 -15.40 10.17 19.11
CA GLN A 70 -16.69 9.96 18.48
C GLN A 70 -17.78 10.65 19.29
N VAL A 71 -18.66 11.37 18.59
CA VAL A 71 -19.87 11.99 19.20
C VAL A 71 -21.10 11.11 19.03
N THR A 72 -21.04 10.20 18.04
CA THR A 72 -22.02 9.15 17.77
C THR A 72 -21.29 7.81 17.72
N TYR A 73 -21.90 6.70 18.17
CA TYR A 73 -21.29 5.36 18.21
C TYR A 73 -19.94 5.33 18.97
N THR A 74 -19.96 5.76 20.21
CA THR A 74 -18.77 6.06 21.03
C THR A 74 -17.95 4.85 21.48
N GLU A 75 -18.27 3.62 21.09
CA GLU A 75 -17.68 2.38 21.58
C GLU A 75 -16.18 2.31 21.28
N GLU A 76 -15.76 2.71 20.09
CA GLU A 76 -14.35 2.64 19.67
C GLU A 76 -13.49 3.66 20.41
N SER A 77 -14.00 4.88 20.63
CA SER A 77 -13.35 5.90 21.46
C SER A 77 -13.18 5.48 22.92
N ARG A 78 -13.95 4.49 23.37
CA ARG A 78 -13.96 3.96 24.74
C ARG A 78 -13.15 2.68 24.87
N TYR A 79 -12.27 2.41 23.92
CA TYR A 79 -11.39 1.23 23.89
C TYR A 79 -12.16 -0.09 23.89
N SER A 80 -13.35 -0.15 23.30
CA SER A 80 -14.02 -1.41 23.02
C SER A 80 -13.19 -2.21 21.99
N THR A 81 -13.45 -3.52 21.93
CA THR A 81 -12.74 -4.37 20.97
C THR A 81 -12.98 -3.88 19.56
N THR A 82 -11.92 -3.45 18.91
CA THR A 82 -11.96 -3.05 17.49
C THR A 82 -11.53 -4.22 16.62
N GLN A 83 -12.24 -4.42 15.53
CA GLN A 83 -11.86 -5.35 14.46
C GLN A 83 -11.16 -4.56 13.36
N TRP A 84 -9.90 -4.23 13.58
CA TRP A 84 -9.09 -3.51 12.63
C TRP A 84 -8.24 -4.49 11.82
N SER A 85 -8.73 -4.85 10.64
CA SER A 85 -8.06 -5.78 9.74
C SER A 85 -7.00 -5.06 8.90
N TYR A 86 -5.95 -5.81 8.55
CA TYR A 86 -4.91 -5.39 7.61
C TYR A 86 -5.01 -6.07 6.23
N ASP A 87 -6.03 -6.90 6.00
CA ASP A 87 -6.15 -7.71 4.78
C ASP A 87 -6.20 -6.86 3.50
N GLY A 88 -6.93 -5.74 3.57
CA GLY A 88 -7.05 -4.79 2.46
C GLY A 88 -5.73 -4.17 2.02
N TRP A 89 -4.71 -4.15 2.87
CA TRP A 89 -3.39 -3.61 2.56
C TRP A 89 -2.62 -4.54 1.62
N TYR A 90 -2.74 -5.87 1.84
CA TYR A 90 -2.13 -6.87 0.97
C TYR A 90 -2.82 -6.97 -0.37
N SER A 91 -4.14 -7.03 -0.39
CA SER A 91 -4.94 -7.18 -1.61
C SER A 91 -5.01 -5.93 -2.49
N GLY A 92 -4.68 -4.77 -1.92
CA GLY A 92 -4.65 -3.47 -2.60
C GLY A 92 -3.23 -3.03 -2.96
N GLY A 93 -2.80 -1.91 -2.40
CA GLY A 93 -1.56 -1.23 -2.78
C GLY A 93 -0.30 -2.09 -2.73
N LEU A 94 -0.16 -3.00 -1.74
CA LEU A 94 1.03 -3.86 -1.65
C LEU A 94 1.12 -4.86 -2.81
N LYS A 95 0.00 -5.45 -3.24
CA LYS A 95 0.00 -6.36 -4.39
C LYS A 95 0.33 -5.62 -5.68
N ASP A 96 -0.21 -4.42 -5.88
CA ASP A 96 0.10 -3.58 -7.02
C ASP A 96 1.59 -3.25 -7.10
N LEU A 97 2.21 -2.90 -5.95
CA LEU A 97 3.64 -2.60 -5.86
C LEU A 97 4.51 -3.82 -6.13
N GLN A 98 4.12 -5.00 -5.61
CA GLN A 98 4.82 -6.24 -5.91
C GLN A 98 4.75 -6.57 -7.39
N GLU A 99 3.57 -6.44 -8.01
CA GLU A 99 3.38 -6.69 -9.43
C GLU A 99 4.24 -5.76 -10.30
N ILE A 100 4.39 -4.47 -9.93
CA ILE A 100 5.30 -3.56 -10.62
C ILE A 100 6.73 -4.10 -10.59
N ILE A 101 7.21 -4.59 -9.45
CA ILE A 101 8.55 -5.14 -9.30
C ILE A 101 8.72 -6.40 -10.17
N ASP A 102 7.77 -7.33 -10.08
CA ASP A 102 7.82 -8.61 -10.76
C ASP A 102 7.78 -8.44 -12.29
N LEU A 103 6.88 -7.63 -12.80
CA LEU A 103 6.74 -7.35 -14.23
C LEU A 103 7.98 -6.67 -14.82
N ASN A 104 8.53 -5.69 -14.12
CA ASN A 104 9.76 -5.01 -14.57
C ASN A 104 11.01 -5.90 -14.47
N THR A 105 11.02 -6.83 -13.52
CA THR A 105 12.10 -7.84 -13.41
C THR A 105 11.99 -8.88 -14.51
N LEU A 106 10.77 -9.26 -14.87
CA LEU A 106 10.50 -10.24 -15.93
C LEU A 106 10.84 -9.68 -17.32
N ASP A 107 10.35 -8.51 -17.65
CA ASP A 107 10.55 -7.88 -18.97
C ASP A 107 10.45 -6.34 -18.90
N ALA A 108 11.58 -5.71 -18.60
CA ALA A 108 11.67 -4.25 -18.50
C ALA A 108 11.26 -3.49 -19.78
N VAL A 109 11.43 -4.12 -20.95
CA VAL A 109 11.09 -3.50 -22.24
C VAL A 109 9.58 -3.51 -22.45
N ALA A 110 8.93 -4.62 -22.15
CA ALA A 110 7.47 -4.76 -22.27
C ALA A 110 6.70 -3.78 -21.37
N TYR A 111 7.28 -3.39 -20.22
CA TYR A 111 6.67 -2.50 -19.24
C TYR A 111 7.26 -1.09 -19.19
N SER A 112 8.04 -0.71 -20.22
CA SER A 112 8.61 0.64 -20.36
C SER A 112 7.57 1.77 -20.45
N GLY A 113 6.32 1.46 -20.74
CA GLY A 113 5.20 2.41 -20.70
C GLY A 113 4.96 3.04 -19.31
N GLY A 114 5.36 2.38 -18.23
CA GLY A 114 5.36 2.94 -16.87
C GLY A 114 6.56 3.83 -16.55
N GLY A 115 7.49 3.96 -17.49
CA GLY A 115 8.74 4.71 -17.32
C GLY A 115 9.97 3.82 -17.25
N THR A 116 11.08 4.36 -16.79
CA THR A 116 12.33 3.61 -16.62
C THR A 116 12.14 2.51 -15.56
N SER A 117 12.49 1.28 -15.91
CA SER A 117 12.31 0.11 -15.02
C SER A 117 12.95 0.33 -13.64
N ALA A 118 14.17 0.87 -13.59
CA ALA A 118 14.83 1.18 -12.33
C ALA A 118 14.00 2.13 -11.43
N ASN A 119 13.36 3.15 -12.01
CA ASN A 119 12.52 4.09 -11.26
C ASN A 119 11.20 3.45 -10.80
N GLN A 120 10.57 2.64 -11.67
CA GLN A 120 9.36 1.91 -11.30
C GLN A 120 9.62 0.98 -10.11
N ILE A 121 10.70 0.20 -10.14
CA ILE A 121 11.10 -0.70 -9.07
C ILE A 121 11.48 0.08 -7.80
N ALA A 122 12.26 1.17 -7.94
CA ALA A 122 12.69 1.97 -6.81
C ALA A 122 11.49 2.57 -6.05
N VAL A 123 10.55 3.19 -6.76
CA VAL A 123 9.36 3.79 -6.14
C VAL A 123 8.46 2.72 -5.52
N ALA A 124 8.29 1.58 -6.19
CA ALA A 124 7.54 0.46 -5.62
C ALA A 124 8.17 -0.04 -4.30
N LYS A 125 9.51 -0.13 -4.21
CA LYS A 125 10.23 -0.50 -2.99
C LYS A 125 10.06 0.55 -1.87
N ILE A 126 10.13 1.84 -2.19
CA ILE A 126 9.91 2.92 -1.21
C ILE A 126 8.50 2.82 -0.62
N LEU A 127 7.50 2.68 -1.45
CA LEU A 127 6.11 2.56 -1.01
C LEU A 127 5.88 1.26 -0.23
N LYS A 128 6.46 0.13 -0.63
CA LYS A 128 6.42 -1.12 0.16
C LYS A 128 7.01 -0.91 1.55
N ALA A 129 8.18 -0.27 1.66
CA ALA A 129 8.79 0.03 2.96
C ALA A 129 7.88 0.91 3.82
N TYR A 130 7.24 1.93 3.24
CA TYR A 130 6.28 2.78 3.92
C TYR A 130 5.06 2.02 4.44
N TYR A 131 4.45 1.19 3.60
CA TYR A 131 3.29 0.39 3.97
C TYR A 131 3.61 -0.61 5.07
N PHE A 132 4.69 -1.36 4.94
CA PHE A 132 5.07 -2.35 5.93
C PHE A 132 5.55 -1.73 7.25
N GLN A 133 6.20 -0.56 7.21
CA GLN A 133 6.52 0.19 8.42
C GLN A 133 5.24 0.55 9.19
N PHE A 134 4.23 1.10 8.51
CA PHE A 134 2.95 1.41 9.14
C PHE A 134 2.26 0.14 9.70
N MET A 135 2.23 -0.93 8.92
CA MET A 135 1.59 -2.18 9.33
C MET A 135 2.26 -2.80 10.54
N THR A 136 3.59 -2.90 10.56
CA THR A 136 4.29 -3.49 11.70
C THR A 136 4.22 -2.61 12.95
N ASP A 137 4.17 -1.29 12.80
CA ASP A 137 3.98 -0.35 13.91
C ASP A 137 2.56 -0.47 14.51
N THR A 138 1.59 -0.85 13.71
CA THR A 138 0.19 -0.96 14.13
C THR A 138 -0.14 -2.33 14.69
N TRP A 139 0.26 -3.40 14.01
CA TRP A 139 -0.14 -4.78 14.33
C TRP A 139 1.01 -5.64 14.88
N GLY A 140 2.25 -5.13 14.91
CA GLY A 140 3.42 -5.87 15.34
C GLY A 140 3.89 -6.84 14.26
N MET A 141 3.84 -8.15 14.53
CA MET A 141 4.23 -9.18 13.56
C MET A 141 3.17 -9.28 12.45
N VAL A 142 3.62 -9.20 11.20
CA VAL A 142 2.79 -9.39 9.99
C VAL A 142 3.58 -10.19 8.97
N PRO A 143 2.93 -10.90 8.04
CA PRO A 143 3.62 -11.57 6.94
C PRO A 143 4.34 -10.56 6.04
N PHE A 144 5.63 -10.76 5.79
CA PHE A 144 6.46 -9.91 4.92
C PHE A 144 7.21 -10.73 3.88
N ASN A 145 8.11 -11.62 4.31
CA ASN A 145 9.00 -12.37 3.41
C ASN A 145 8.24 -13.35 2.51
N GLU A 146 7.23 -14.00 3.05
CA GLU A 146 6.42 -14.98 2.33
C GLU A 146 5.09 -14.39 1.83
N ALA A 147 4.87 -13.09 2.01
CA ALA A 147 3.67 -12.42 1.56
C ALA A 147 3.67 -12.13 0.05
N LEU A 148 2.49 -11.88 -0.50
CA LEU A 148 2.25 -11.41 -1.88
C LEU A 148 2.58 -12.45 -2.98
N LEU A 149 2.82 -13.71 -2.61
CA LEU A 149 3.08 -14.81 -3.54
C LEU A 149 1.81 -15.39 -4.19
N GLY A 150 0.63 -14.87 -3.83
CA GLY A 150 -0.64 -15.32 -4.39
C GLY A 150 -0.92 -16.79 -4.08
N VAL A 151 -1.24 -17.56 -5.12
CA VAL A 151 -1.58 -18.99 -4.98
C VAL A 151 -0.39 -19.87 -4.59
N ASP A 152 0.82 -19.37 -4.76
CA ASP A 152 2.05 -20.15 -4.45
C ASP A 152 2.30 -20.23 -2.93
N ASN A 153 1.76 -19.27 -2.16
CA ASN A 153 1.74 -19.34 -0.69
C ASN A 153 0.52 -18.63 -0.10
N ILE A 154 -0.51 -19.41 0.21
CA ILE A 154 -1.76 -18.90 0.80
C ILE A 154 -1.74 -18.83 2.34
N THR A 155 -0.68 -19.32 2.98
CA THR A 155 -0.50 -19.31 4.44
C THR A 155 0.89 -18.80 4.82
N PRO A 156 1.20 -17.52 4.49
CA PRO A 156 2.52 -16.95 4.76
C PRO A 156 2.81 -16.91 6.27
N ALA A 157 4.07 -17.15 6.64
CA ALA A 157 4.54 -17.00 8.00
C ALA A 157 4.54 -15.54 8.44
N PHE A 158 4.34 -15.29 9.73
CA PHE A 158 4.49 -13.98 10.33
C PHE A 158 5.97 -13.67 10.58
N ASP A 159 6.42 -12.52 10.14
CA ASP A 159 7.76 -12.02 10.39
C ASP A 159 7.79 -11.16 11.66
N THR A 160 8.92 -11.15 12.34
CA THR A 160 9.12 -10.29 13.50
C THR A 160 9.22 -8.83 13.07
N GLN A 161 8.85 -7.91 13.95
CA GLN A 161 8.99 -6.47 13.71
C GLN A 161 10.44 -6.08 13.36
N GLU A 162 11.43 -6.68 14.03
CA GLU A 162 12.85 -6.48 13.74
C GLU A 162 13.22 -6.88 12.31
N ALA A 163 12.72 -8.04 11.86
CA ALA A 163 12.96 -8.53 10.48
C ALA A 163 12.33 -7.58 9.44
N ILE A 164 11.11 -7.10 9.70
CA ILE A 164 10.41 -6.18 8.81
C ILE A 164 11.13 -4.83 8.73
N TYR A 165 11.59 -4.28 9.85
CA TYR A 165 12.39 -3.05 9.86
C TYR A 165 13.71 -3.20 9.12
N THR A 166 14.41 -4.33 9.32
CA THR A 166 15.66 -4.62 8.62
C THR A 166 15.44 -4.70 7.11
N ALA A 167 14.41 -5.41 6.68
CA ALA A 167 14.03 -5.51 5.27
C ALA A 167 13.58 -4.15 4.70
N GLY A 168 12.84 -3.36 5.47
CA GLY A 168 12.44 -2.02 5.09
C GLY A 168 13.64 -1.10 4.80
N PHE A 169 14.67 -1.12 5.65
CA PHE A 169 15.92 -0.40 5.39
C PHE A 169 16.61 -0.89 4.10
N SER A 170 16.63 -2.21 3.87
CA SER A 170 17.21 -2.77 2.64
C SER A 170 16.45 -2.30 1.40
N LEU A 171 15.11 -2.31 1.42
CA LEU A 171 14.28 -1.79 0.32
C LEU A 171 14.59 -0.33 0.01
N LEU A 172 14.76 0.52 1.04
CA LEU A 172 15.08 1.93 0.87
C LEU A 172 16.49 2.14 0.32
N ASP A 173 17.48 1.38 0.81
CA ASP A 173 18.85 1.45 0.34
C ASP A 173 18.97 1.00 -1.12
N GLU A 174 18.30 -0.09 -1.49
CA GLU A 174 18.24 -0.58 -2.87
C GLU A 174 17.54 0.42 -3.79
N ALA A 175 16.44 1.02 -3.35
CA ALA A 175 15.73 2.04 -4.11
C ALA A 175 16.62 3.26 -4.38
N LEU A 176 17.24 3.80 -3.34
CA LEU A 176 18.11 4.98 -3.45
C LEU A 176 19.32 4.71 -4.34
N SER A 177 19.89 3.50 -4.30
CA SER A 177 21.05 3.12 -5.12
C SER A 177 20.72 2.90 -6.59
N SER A 178 19.50 2.47 -6.91
CA SER A 178 19.05 2.12 -8.28
C SER A 178 18.34 3.26 -9.01
N MET A 179 17.92 4.30 -8.30
CA MET A 179 17.18 5.43 -8.86
C MET A 179 17.94 6.16 -9.95
N ASN A 180 17.25 6.49 -11.03
CA ASN A 180 17.79 7.27 -12.15
C ASN A 180 17.06 8.62 -12.24
N ASN A 181 17.71 9.69 -11.81
CA ASN A 181 17.14 11.05 -11.79
C ASN A 181 16.85 11.59 -13.21
N SER A 182 17.46 11.02 -14.23
CA SER A 182 17.21 11.39 -15.64
C SER A 182 16.17 10.47 -16.31
N GLY A 183 15.73 9.43 -15.61
CA GLY A 183 14.72 8.50 -16.11
C GLY A 183 13.30 9.02 -15.86
N THR A 184 12.34 8.43 -16.56
CA THR A 184 10.92 8.76 -16.42
C THR A 184 10.20 7.85 -15.44
N LEU A 185 9.07 8.33 -14.92
CA LEU A 185 8.12 7.55 -14.13
C LEU A 185 6.71 8.05 -14.46
N ASN A 186 5.86 7.18 -14.99
CA ASN A 186 4.49 7.48 -15.36
C ASN A 186 3.52 6.90 -14.32
N GLY A 187 2.35 7.53 -14.16
CA GLY A 187 1.35 7.12 -13.17
C GLY A 187 1.63 7.64 -11.75
N ASP A 188 2.68 8.44 -11.58
CA ASP A 188 3.02 9.09 -10.32
C ASP A 188 2.17 10.35 -10.11
N ILE A 189 1.09 10.22 -9.33
CA ILE A 189 0.20 11.33 -8.96
C ILE A 189 0.74 12.15 -7.79
N LEU A 190 1.77 11.68 -7.08
CA LEU A 190 2.30 12.35 -5.90
C LEU A 190 3.36 13.40 -6.23
N PHE A 191 4.33 13.04 -7.06
CA PHE A 191 5.46 13.93 -7.42
C PHE A 191 5.60 14.15 -8.91
N ASN A 192 4.67 13.63 -9.71
CA ASN A 192 4.68 13.78 -11.16
C ASN A 192 6.00 13.33 -11.83
N GLY A 193 6.56 12.24 -11.34
CA GLY A 193 7.80 11.65 -11.84
C GLY A 193 9.09 12.29 -11.36
N ASP A 194 9.03 13.23 -10.42
CA ASP A 194 10.23 13.86 -9.83
C ASP A 194 10.97 12.89 -8.90
N MET A 195 12.00 12.26 -9.42
CA MET A 195 12.79 11.28 -8.68
C MET A 195 13.60 11.91 -7.53
N SER A 196 13.86 13.21 -7.58
CA SER A 196 14.54 13.90 -6.47
C SER A 196 13.66 14.00 -5.24
N LYS A 197 12.35 14.18 -5.42
CA LYS A 197 11.36 14.15 -4.34
C LYS A 197 11.17 12.73 -3.79
N TRP A 198 11.21 11.73 -4.64
CA TRP A 198 11.19 10.32 -4.21
C TRP A 198 12.42 9.97 -3.37
N ALA A 199 13.61 10.45 -3.76
CA ALA A 199 14.82 10.26 -2.97
C ALA A 199 14.72 10.94 -1.58
N LYS A 200 14.15 12.14 -1.51
CA LYS A 200 13.88 12.83 -0.23
C LYS A 200 12.86 12.07 0.62
N PHE A 201 11.79 11.54 0.00
CA PHE A 201 10.82 10.71 0.70
C PHE A 201 11.50 9.47 1.29
N ALA A 202 12.28 8.74 0.49
CA ALA A 202 12.98 7.53 0.95
C ALA A 202 13.92 7.82 2.13
N ASN A 203 14.71 8.89 2.05
CA ASN A 203 15.59 9.30 3.16
C ASN A 203 14.81 9.75 4.40
N THR A 204 13.70 10.46 4.23
CA THR A 204 12.85 10.87 5.35
C THR A 204 12.20 9.67 6.03
N LEU A 205 11.72 8.69 5.25
CA LEU A 205 11.20 7.44 5.79
C LEU A 205 12.27 6.65 6.53
N LYS A 206 13.48 6.53 5.94
CA LYS A 206 14.64 5.89 6.57
C LYS A 206 15.01 6.55 7.89
N LEU A 207 14.99 7.89 7.93
CA LEU A 207 15.23 8.67 9.14
C LEU A 207 14.16 8.40 10.21
N THR A 208 12.89 8.39 9.82
CA THR A 208 11.75 8.09 10.70
C THR A 208 11.86 6.68 11.30
N MET A 209 12.15 5.68 10.46
CA MET A 209 12.36 4.30 10.89
C MET A 209 13.55 4.18 11.86
N ALA A 210 14.66 4.89 11.58
CA ALA A 210 15.83 4.90 12.45
C ALA A 210 15.50 5.47 13.84
N MET A 211 14.75 6.57 13.91
CA MET A 211 14.31 7.15 15.17
C MET A 211 13.39 6.21 15.97
N ARG A 212 12.53 5.43 15.29
CA ARG A 212 11.62 4.49 15.98
C ARG A 212 12.33 3.31 16.64
N ILE A 213 13.43 2.85 16.07
CA ILE A 213 14.22 1.73 16.63
C ILE A 213 15.32 2.19 17.60
N ALA A 214 15.40 3.47 17.93
CA ALA A 214 16.53 4.04 18.70
C ALA A 214 16.74 3.33 20.06
N ASP A 215 15.66 2.98 20.76
CA ASP A 215 15.73 2.27 22.03
C ASP A 215 15.93 0.76 21.87
N ALA A 216 15.44 0.18 20.76
CA ALA A 216 15.55 -1.27 20.52
C ALA A 216 16.92 -1.66 19.93
N ASN A 217 17.48 -0.83 19.05
CA ASN A 217 18.79 -1.05 18.41
C ASN A 217 19.49 0.26 18.11
N GLU A 218 20.12 0.85 19.13
CA GLU A 218 20.80 2.15 19.06
C GLU A 218 21.88 2.19 17.98
N SER A 219 22.65 1.11 17.80
CA SER A 219 23.74 1.05 16.82
C SER A 219 23.21 1.15 15.39
N LEU A 220 22.20 0.36 15.06
CA LEU A 220 21.55 0.40 13.74
C LEU A 220 20.85 1.75 13.53
N ALA A 221 20.16 2.25 14.54
CA ALA A 221 19.49 3.55 14.50
C ALA A 221 20.45 4.68 14.15
N LYS A 222 21.60 4.79 14.85
CA LYS A 222 22.63 5.80 14.57
C LYS A 222 23.19 5.67 13.15
N THR A 223 23.45 4.45 12.70
CA THR A 223 23.95 4.22 11.35
C THR A 223 22.95 4.71 10.31
N LYS A 224 21.69 4.26 10.38
CA LYS A 224 20.65 4.63 9.41
C LYS A 224 20.27 6.10 9.47
N TYR A 225 20.28 6.70 10.66
CA TYR A 225 20.11 8.14 10.84
C TYR A 225 21.19 8.93 10.10
N THR A 226 22.46 8.59 10.32
CA THR A 226 23.59 9.30 9.71
C THR A 226 23.58 9.18 8.18
N GLU A 227 23.19 8.02 7.65
CA GLU A 227 23.06 7.80 6.21
C GLU A 227 21.95 8.66 5.59
N ALA A 228 20.83 8.88 6.29
CA ALA A 228 19.63 9.48 5.73
C ALA A 228 19.51 11.00 5.93
N ILE A 229 20.09 11.55 7.02
CA ILE A 229 19.78 12.92 7.47
C ILE A 229 20.06 14.01 6.44
N THR A 230 21.13 13.87 5.65
CA THR A 230 21.50 14.88 4.65
C THR A 230 20.62 14.85 3.40
N GLY A 231 19.98 13.71 3.12
CA GLY A 231 19.08 13.52 1.97
C GLY A 231 17.59 13.64 2.32
N ALA A 232 17.25 13.76 3.59
CA ALA A 232 15.87 13.89 4.05
C ALA A 232 15.28 15.28 3.78
N ILE A 233 13.97 15.41 3.94
CA ILE A 233 13.25 16.69 3.87
C ILE A 233 13.79 17.62 4.97
N GLY A 234 14.27 18.79 4.57
CA GLY A 234 14.90 19.76 5.46
C GLY A 234 14.09 21.06 5.66
N SER A 235 13.04 21.28 4.89
CA SER A 235 12.25 22.51 4.95
C SER A 235 10.77 22.26 4.69
N VAL A 236 9.92 23.20 5.11
CA VAL A 236 8.46 23.15 4.89
C VAL A 236 8.11 23.14 3.41
N SER A 237 8.91 23.80 2.56
CA SER A 237 8.68 23.84 1.11
C SER A 237 8.92 22.47 0.42
N GLU A 238 9.51 21.52 1.12
CA GLU A 238 9.76 20.16 0.64
C GLU A 238 8.76 19.14 1.17
N ASN A 239 7.74 19.59 1.91
CA ASN A 239 6.71 18.70 2.45
C ASN A 239 6.06 17.87 1.34
N ILE A 240 5.73 16.63 1.70
CA ILE A 240 4.97 15.75 0.83
C ILE A 240 3.50 16.10 0.98
N GLU A 241 2.91 16.55 -0.12
CA GLU A 241 1.50 16.92 -0.17
C GLU A 241 0.77 15.99 -1.13
N TYR A 242 -0.26 15.30 -0.64
CA TYR A 242 -1.11 14.47 -1.50
C TYR A 242 -2.11 15.37 -2.23
N PRO A 243 -2.24 15.28 -3.56
CA PRO A 243 -3.12 16.13 -4.35
C PRO A 243 -4.58 15.63 -4.29
N TYR A 244 -5.30 15.99 -3.25
CA TYR A 244 -6.73 15.72 -3.17
C TYR A 244 -7.48 16.53 -4.22
N LEU A 245 -8.58 15.95 -4.71
CA LEU A 245 -9.48 16.61 -5.63
C LEU A 245 -10.72 17.14 -4.88
N SER A 246 -11.46 18.05 -5.51
CA SER A 246 -12.70 18.60 -4.95
C SER A 246 -13.94 17.74 -5.23
N GLU A 247 -13.75 16.55 -5.79
CA GLU A 247 -14.82 15.60 -6.13
C GLU A 247 -14.93 14.54 -5.04
N ASP A 248 -16.13 14.21 -4.59
CA ASP A 248 -16.45 13.27 -3.51
C ASP A 248 -15.73 11.91 -3.59
N THR A 249 -15.31 11.50 -4.78
CA THR A 249 -14.62 10.22 -4.98
C THR A 249 -13.11 10.26 -4.71
N ASN A 250 -12.51 11.44 -4.63
CA ASN A 250 -11.07 11.64 -4.47
C ASN A 250 -10.73 12.85 -3.58
N ASP A 251 -11.64 13.28 -2.76
CA ASP A 251 -11.44 14.34 -1.80
C ASP A 251 -10.63 13.88 -0.57
N ASN A 252 -10.39 14.77 0.35
CA ASN A 252 -9.71 14.43 1.60
C ASN A 252 -10.64 13.56 2.46
N PRO A 253 -10.21 12.37 2.93
CA PRO A 253 -11.06 11.50 3.75
C PRO A 253 -11.60 12.13 5.04
N TRP A 254 -10.97 13.19 5.57
CA TRP A 254 -11.50 13.95 6.69
C TRP A 254 -12.63 14.89 6.24
N GLN A 255 -12.55 15.42 5.02
CA GLN A 255 -13.62 16.22 4.42
C GLN A 255 -14.84 15.33 4.15
N ASP A 256 -14.66 14.19 3.49
CA ASP A 256 -15.72 13.21 3.23
C ASP A 256 -16.44 12.80 4.53
N ARG A 257 -15.67 12.50 5.60
CA ARG A 257 -16.26 12.17 6.90
C ARG A 257 -17.07 13.33 7.50
N PHE A 258 -16.61 14.55 7.31
CA PHE A 258 -17.34 15.73 7.80
C PHE A 258 -18.62 15.98 6.99
N GLU A 259 -18.59 15.81 5.69
CA GLU A 259 -19.74 16.04 4.81
C GLU A 259 -20.79 14.93 4.91
N THR A 260 -20.36 13.69 5.05
CA THR A 260 -21.26 12.53 5.09
C THR A 260 -21.81 12.26 6.48
N ARG A 261 -21.00 12.46 7.53
CA ARG A 261 -21.38 12.14 8.92
C ARG A 261 -20.56 12.96 9.90
N GLU A 262 -21.21 13.70 10.75
CA GLU A 262 -20.58 14.44 11.85
C GLU A 262 -20.29 13.53 13.07
N ASP A 263 -19.65 12.40 12.83
CA ASP A 263 -19.42 11.40 13.87
C ASP A 263 -18.19 11.73 14.77
N TYR A 264 -17.29 12.59 14.31
CA TYR A 264 -16.03 12.89 14.98
C TYR A 264 -15.91 14.35 15.37
N ALA A 265 -15.35 14.60 16.55
CA ALA A 265 -14.99 15.93 17.02
C ALA A 265 -13.60 15.94 17.64
N LEU A 266 -12.98 17.10 17.75
CA LEU A 266 -11.76 17.26 18.55
C LEU A 266 -12.04 16.86 19.99
N SER A 267 -11.16 16.06 20.60
CA SER A 267 -11.36 15.68 21.99
C SER A 267 -11.13 16.89 22.93
N ASP A 268 -11.85 16.93 24.05
CA ASP A 268 -11.69 17.98 25.06
C ASP A 268 -10.28 18.05 25.64
N ILE A 269 -9.62 16.90 25.78
CA ILE A 269 -8.22 16.81 26.25
C ILE A 269 -7.28 17.59 25.30
N ARG A 270 -7.52 17.53 24.00
CA ARG A 270 -6.73 18.26 23.01
C ARG A 270 -7.10 19.73 22.96
N SER A 271 -8.37 20.08 23.04
CA SER A 271 -8.83 21.47 23.01
C SER A 271 -8.22 22.29 24.15
N ASN A 272 -8.08 21.69 25.33
CA ASN A 272 -7.48 22.31 26.52
C ASN A 272 -5.95 22.37 26.50
N ARG A 273 -5.26 21.61 25.62
CA ARG A 273 -3.81 21.61 25.48
C ARG A 273 -3.27 22.30 24.23
N MET A 274 -4.15 22.85 23.41
CA MET A 274 -3.77 23.45 22.11
C MET A 274 -2.85 24.69 22.21
N ASP A 275 -2.59 25.19 23.39
CA ASP A 275 -1.84 26.44 23.55
C ASP A 275 -0.31 26.34 23.34
N ILE A 276 0.32 25.16 23.25
CA ILE A 276 1.79 25.21 23.23
C ILE A 276 2.55 24.20 22.33
N PHE A 277 2.11 22.99 22.03
CA PHE A 277 3.13 22.04 21.57
C PHE A 277 2.86 21.18 20.33
N LEU A 278 1.70 21.17 19.70
CA LEU A 278 1.35 20.11 18.74
C LEU A 278 1.20 20.51 17.26
N PHE A 279 1.27 21.78 16.93
CA PHE A 279 1.27 22.18 15.52
C PHE A 279 2.57 21.84 14.76
N SER A 280 3.67 21.57 15.44
CA SER A 280 4.94 21.24 14.78
C SER A 280 5.10 19.78 14.39
N GLN A 281 4.40 18.86 15.06
CA GLN A 281 4.54 17.41 14.80
C GLN A 281 3.47 16.85 13.87
N CYS A 282 2.27 17.41 13.84
CA CYS A 282 1.21 16.97 12.91
C CYS A 282 1.39 17.51 11.48
N ARG A 283 2.25 18.48 11.25
CA ARG A 283 2.57 19.01 9.91
C ARG A 283 3.31 18.01 9.01
N PHE A 284 3.82 16.94 9.56
CA PHE A 284 4.51 15.91 8.77
C PHE A 284 3.58 15.09 7.86
N PHE A 285 2.25 15.15 8.03
CA PHE A 285 1.32 14.31 7.27
C PHE A 285 0.00 14.95 6.85
N ILE A 286 -0.28 16.20 7.16
CA ILE A 286 -1.53 16.83 6.75
C ILE A 286 -1.23 18.22 6.17
N GLY A 287 -0.77 18.25 4.93
CA GLY A 287 -0.86 19.42 4.10
C GLY A 287 -2.30 19.62 3.66
N VAL A 288 -3.13 20.28 4.47
CA VAL A 288 -4.41 20.79 3.99
C VAL A 288 -4.09 22.03 3.17
N SER A 289 -3.99 21.87 1.85
CA SER A 289 -4.07 22.98 0.92
C SER A 289 -5.54 23.44 0.87
N SER A 290 -5.87 24.49 1.61
CA SER A 290 -7.06 25.27 1.31
C SER A 290 -6.77 26.06 0.04
N GLY A 291 -7.17 25.54 -1.12
CA GLY A 291 -7.32 26.32 -2.34
C GLY A 291 -8.42 27.36 -2.17
N PRO A 292 -8.39 28.45 -2.98
CA PRO A 292 -9.27 29.60 -2.83
C PRO A 292 -10.73 29.27 -3.08
#